data_ac52e06a5654105f1e113e1765207ace
#
_entry.id   ac52e06a5654105f1e113e1765207ace
#
_cell.length_a   1.000
_cell.length_b   1.000
_cell.length_c   1.000
_cell.angle_alpha   90.00
_cell.angle_beta   90.00
_cell.angle_gamma   90.00
#
_symmetry.space_group_name_H-M   'P 1'
#
loop_
_entity.id
_entity.type
_entity.pdbx_description
1 polymer ?
#
loop_
_entity_poly.entity_id
_entity_poly.type
_entity_poly.pdbx_seq_one_letter_code
_entity_poly.pdbx_strand_id
1 'polypeptide(L)'
;MNRSMLDILACPIDKHYPLELFQIVSEGQIVKEGILFCTKCSRYYPIIDEIPVMLPDELRERQKAHDIEFLRKWQNRIPDKVIRHGNPWHL
;
A
#
# COMPACT_ATOMS: atom_id res chain seq x y z
N MET A 1 11.24 1.27 -0.95
CA MET A 1 11.10 1.77 0.43
C MET A 1 12.03 0.99 1.35
N ASN A 2 12.75 1.68 2.19
CA ASN A 2 13.53 1.03 3.24
C ASN A 2 12.59 0.66 4.39
N ARG A 3 12.67 -0.59 4.89
CA ARG A 3 11.78 -1.06 5.97
C ARG A 3 11.83 -0.22 7.23
N SER A 4 12.95 0.43 7.51
CA SER A 4 13.08 1.30 8.69
C SER A 4 12.11 2.48 8.63
N MET A 5 11.61 2.85 7.47
CA MET A 5 10.64 3.93 7.33
C MET A 5 9.27 3.61 7.95
N LEU A 6 8.99 2.32 8.21
CA LEU A 6 7.76 1.94 8.92
C LEU A 6 7.65 2.60 10.29
N ASP A 7 8.78 2.92 10.90
CA ASP A 7 8.80 3.56 12.22
C ASP A 7 8.30 5.00 12.20
N ILE A 8 8.22 5.61 11.01
CA ILE A 8 7.83 7.02 10.87
C ILE A 8 6.65 7.26 9.94
N LEU A 9 6.19 6.21 9.21
CA LEU A 9 5.07 6.36 8.28
C LEU A 9 3.73 6.14 8.97
N ALA A 10 2.79 7.03 8.71
CA ALA A 10 1.42 6.94 9.20
C ALA A 10 0.43 7.14 8.06
N CYS A 11 -0.81 6.70 8.25
CA CYS A 11 -1.86 6.89 7.26
C CYS A 11 -2.10 8.41 7.05
N PRO A 12 -2.05 8.92 5.81
CA PRO A 12 -2.24 10.35 5.57
C PRO A 12 -3.68 10.83 5.84
N ILE A 13 -4.63 9.92 5.95
CA ILE A 13 -6.04 10.26 6.17
C ILE A 13 -6.36 10.36 7.66
N ASP A 14 -6.07 9.31 8.44
CA ASP A 14 -6.45 9.25 9.85
C ASP A 14 -5.27 9.30 10.82
N LYS A 15 -4.07 9.44 10.30
CA LYS A 15 -2.82 9.51 11.08
C LYS A 15 -2.52 8.24 11.88
N HIS A 16 -3.20 7.13 11.57
CA HIS A 16 -2.97 5.87 12.27
C HIS A 16 -1.56 5.34 12.04
N TYR A 17 -0.96 4.80 13.08
CA TYR A 17 0.42 4.30 13.11
C TYR A 17 0.48 3.12 14.11
N PRO A 18 1.25 2.07 13.83
CA PRO A 18 2.00 1.84 12.58
C PRO A 18 1.13 1.25 11.47
N LEU A 19 1.63 1.34 10.23
CA LEU A 19 1.00 0.66 9.09
C LEU A 19 1.51 -0.77 9.01
N GLU A 20 0.67 -1.69 8.49
CA GLU A 20 1.11 -3.04 8.19
C GLU A 20 1.85 -3.06 6.86
N LEU A 21 2.92 -3.84 6.76
CA LEU A 21 3.68 -4.02 5.53
C LEU A 21 3.50 -5.43 5.00
N PHE A 22 3.10 -5.53 3.73
CA PHE A 22 3.06 -6.79 2.99
C PHE A 22 4.08 -6.70 1.87
N GLN A 23 5.22 -7.41 2.03
CA GLN A 23 6.31 -7.38 1.06
C GLN A 23 6.02 -8.34 -0.09
N ILE A 24 6.17 -7.88 -1.31
CA ILE A 24 6.02 -8.71 -2.50
C ILE A 24 7.39 -8.98 -3.11
N VAL A 25 8.15 -7.92 -3.40
CA VAL A 25 9.52 -8.03 -3.88
C VAL A 25 10.40 -7.19 -2.97
N SER A 26 11.43 -7.80 -2.40
CA SER A 26 12.36 -7.08 -1.52
C SER A 26 13.79 -7.57 -1.74
N GLU A 27 14.73 -6.73 -1.38
CA GLU A 27 16.16 -7.01 -1.46
C GLU A 27 16.82 -6.40 -0.23
N GLY A 28 17.25 -7.25 0.72
CA GLY A 28 17.77 -6.79 2.00
C GLY A 28 16.73 -5.96 2.74
N GLN A 29 17.07 -4.72 3.10
CA GLN A 29 16.17 -3.79 3.78
C GLN A 29 15.25 -3.02 2.83
N ILE A 30 15.44 -3.16 1.52
CA ILE A 30 14.69 -2.41 0.53
C ILE A 30 13.47 -3.20 0.05
N VAL A 31 12.28 -2.64 0.18
CA VAL A 31 11.04 -3.18 -0.38
C VAL A 31 10.84 -2.53 -1.74
N LYS A 32 10.92 -3.32 -2.80
CA LYS A 32 10.76 -2.84 -4.17
C LYS A 32 9.31 -2.78 -4.59
N GLU A 33 8.55 -3.80 -4.23
CA GLU A 33 7.11 -3.88 -4.48
C GLU A 33 6.43 -4.39 -3.22
N GLY A 34 5.32 -3.79 -2.86
CA GLY A 34 4.59 -4.21 -1.66
C GLY A 34 3.37 -3.37 -1.42
N ILE A 35 2.77 -3.58 -0.26
CA ILE A 35 1.58 -2.86 0.19
C ILE A 35 1.80 -2.38 1.62
N LEU A 36 1.49 -1.13 1.87
CA LEU A 36 1.29 -0.60 3.21
C LEU A 36 -0.21 -0.56 3.45
N PHE A 37 -0.66 -0.99 4.62
CA PHE A 37 -2.08 -1.10 4.93
C PHE A 37 -2.39 -0.44 6.27
N CYS A 38 -3.42 0.43 6.27
CA CYS A 38 -3.92 1.04 7.49
C CYS A 38 -5.03 0.16 8.09
N THR A 39 -4.79 -0.40 9.26
CA THR A 39 -5.76 -1.29 9.91
C THR A 39 -6.99 -0.54 10.44
N LYS A 40 -6.91 0.79 10.56
CA LYS A 40 -8.00 1.60 11.09
C LYS A 40 -9.06 1.93 10.03
N CYS A 41 -8.63 2.31 8.82
CA CYS A 41 -9.56 2.73 7.77
C CYS A 41 -9.54 1.79 6.55
N SER A 42 -8.75 0.74 6.60
CA SER A 42 -8.58 -0.26 5.52
C SER A 42 -8.04 0.32 4.21
N ARG A 43 -7.43 1.49 4.26
CA ARG A 43 -6.75 2.03 3.08
C ARG A 43 -5.43 1.33 2.87
N TYR A 44 -5.09 1.11 1.62
CA TYR A 44 -3.79 0.53 1.26
C TYR A 44 -2.99 1.54 0.43
N TYR A 45 -1.68 1.41 0.51
CA TYR A 45 -0.75 2.30 -0.21
C TYR A 45 0.27 1.40 -0.90
N PRO A 46 0.22 1.28 -2.24
CA PRO A 46 1.17 0.43 -2.93
C PRO A 46 2.58 1.00 -2.91
N ILE A 47 3.55 0.11 -2.84
CA ILE A 47 4.97 0.45 -3.00
C ILE A 47 5.34 -0.03 -4.40
N ILE A 48 5.67 0.90 -5.27
CA ILE A 48 5.98 0.64 -6.67
C ILE A 48 7.36 1.19 -6.95
N ASP A 49 8.24 0.33 -7.45
CA ASP A 49 9.62 0.70 -7.78
C ASP A 49 10.29 1.44 -6.61
N GLU A 50 10.19 0.84 -5.41
CA GLU A 50 10.74 1.33 -4.14
C GLU A 50 10.04 2.57 -3.56
N ILE A 51 9.02 3.11 -4.23
CA ILE A 51 8.35 4.35 -3.83
C ILE A 51 6.97 4.03 -3.24
N PRO A 52 6.71 4.35 -1.95
CA PRO A 52 5.38 4.21 -1.39
C PRO A 52 4.47 5.33 -1.90
N VAL A 53 3.32 4.96 -2.45
CA VAL A 53 2.35 5.92 -2.98
C VAL A 53 1.39 6.30 -1.85
N MET A 54 1.76 7.34 -1.09
CA MET A 54 1.05 7.79 0.12
C MET A 54 0.23 9.04 -0.19
N LEU A 55 -0.81 8.89 -1.01
CA LEU A 55 -1.63 10.01 -1.45
C LEU A 55 -2.99 10.00 -0.77
N PRO A 56 -3.57 11.17 -0.42
CA PRO A 56 -4.96 11.26 0.02
C PRO A 56 -5.91 10.93 -1.14
N ASP A 57 -7.17 10.60 -0.80
CA ASP A 57 -8.13 10.05 -1.76
C ASP A 57 -8.32 10.92 -3.00
N GLU A 58 -8.39 12.23 -2.84
CA GLU A 58 -8.61 13.16 -3.96
C GLU A 58 -7.46 13.15 -4.97
N LEU A 59 -6.25 12.83 -4.54
CA LEU A 59 -5.10 12.71 -5.43
C LEU A 59 -4.95 11.29 -5.96
N ARG A 60 -5.45 10.30 -5.22
CA ARG A 60 -5.36 8.90 -5.62
C ARG A 60 -6.27 8.55 -6.78
N GLU A 61 -7.31 9.31 -7.02
CA GLU A 61 -8.21 9.07 -8.15
C GLU A 61 -7.46 9.03 -9.46
N ARG A 62 -6.42 9.85 -9.61
CA ARG A 62 -5.55 9.85 -10.80
C ARG A 62 -4.71 8.59 -10.90
N GLN A 63 -4.52 7.88 -9.80
CA GLN A 63 -3.73 6.65 -9.72
C GLN A 63 -4.60 5.39 -9.76
N LYS A 64 -5.92 5.53 -9.83
CA LYS A 64 -6.84 4.40 -9.73
C LYS A 64 -6.50 3.28 -10.71
N ALA A 65 -6.26 3.60 -11.97
CA ALA A 65 -5.93 2.60 -12.98
C ALA A 65 -4.64 1.85 -12.64
N HIS A 66 -3.63 2.57 -12.16
CA HIS A 66 -2.36 1.98 -11.74
C HIS A 66 -2.53 1.11 -10.50
N ASP A 67 -3.34 1.55 -9.54
CA ASP A 67 -3.62 0.78 -8.32
C ASP A 67 -4.32 -0.53 -8.65
N ILE A 68 -5.34 -0.49 -9.52
CA ILE A 68 -6.08 -1.69 -9.92
C ILE A 68 -5.17 -2.65 -10.69
N GLU A 69 -4.34 -2.13 -11.59
CA GLU A 69 -3.37 -2.95 -12.32
C GLU A 69 -2.38 -3.61 -11.37
N PHE A 70 -1.90 -2.88 -10.37
CA PHE A 70 -0.99 -3.40 -9.36
C PHE A 70 -1.66 -4.54 -8.57
N LEU A 71 -2.91 -4.35 -8.14
CA LEU A 71 -3.65 -5.38 -7.42
C LEU A 71 -3.85 -6.63 -8.27
N ARG A 72 -4.17 -6.48 -9.55
CA ARG A 72 -4.33 -7.63 -10.46
C ARG A 72 -3.02 -8.38 -10.65
N LYS A 73 -1.94 -7.65 -10.84
CA LYS A 73 -0.61 -8.24 -11.04
C LYS A 73 -0.19 -9.10 -9.86
N TRP A 74 -0.47 -8.63 -8.64
CA TRP A 74 0.01 -9.26 -7.43
C TRP A 74 -1.09 -9.92 -6.58
N GLN A 75 -2.28 -10.15 -7.14
CA GLN A 75 -3.43 -10.63 -6.37
C GLN A 75 -3.15 -11.92 -5.58
N ASN A 76 -2.26 -12.79 -6.05
CA ASN A 76 -1.89 -14.01 -5.36
C ASN A 76 -0.90 -13.78 -4.21
N ARG A 77 -0.36 -12.57 -4.09
CA ARG A 77 0.63 -12.20 -3.09
C ARG A 77 0.11 -11.15 -2.10
N ILE A 78 -1.08 -10.64 -2.32
CA ILE A 78 -1.69 -9.60 -1.49
C ILE A 78 -2.83 -10.23 -0.68
N PRO A 79 -2.96 -9.91 0.63
CA PRO A 79 -4.03 -10.47 1.46
C PRO A 79 -5.42 -10.09 0.94
N ASP A 80 -6.40 -10.98 1.16
CA ASP A 80 -7.79 -10.76 0.75
C ASP A 80 -8.39 -9.46 1.31
N LYS A 81 -8.01 -9.09 2.53
CA LYS A 81 -8.52 -7.87 3.15
C LYS A 81 -8.15 -6.61 2.36
N VAL A 82 -7.08 -6.66 1.58
CA VAL A 82 -6.71 -5.57 0.67
C VAL A 82 -7.38 -5.75 -0.69
N ILE A 83 -7.31 -6.96 -1.24
CA ILE A 83 -7.82 -7.27 -2.58
C ILE A 83 -9.33 -7.07 -2.67
N ARG A 84 -10.08 -7.45 -1.63
CA ARG A 84 -11.56 -7.44 -1.66
C ARG A 84 -12.20 -6.31 -0.88
N HIS A 85 -11.47 -5.74 0.08
CA HIS A 85 -12.05 -4.77 1.01
C HIS A 85 -11.19 -3.51 1.18
N GLY A 86 -10.08 -3.41 0.47
CA GLY A 86 -9.19 -2.25 0.59
C GLY A 86 -9.84 -0.98 0.07
N ASN A 87 -9.56 0.13 0.74
CA ASN A 87 -10.02 1.45 0.36
C ASN A 87 -8.87 2.25 -0.27
N PRO A 88 -9.13 3.19 -1.14
CA PRO A 88 -10.45 3.67 -1.60
C PRO A 88 -11.11 2.80 -2.66
N TRP A 89 -10.40 1.84 -3.24
CA TRP A 89 -10.94 0.88 -4.21
C TRP A 89 -10.24 -0.46 -4.11
N HIS A 90 -10.87 -1.48 -4.66
CA HIS A 90 -10.33 -2.85 -4.65
C HIS A 90 -10.83 -3.61 -5.88
N LEU A 91 -10.35 -4.83 -6.05
CA LEU A 91 -10.80 -5.68 -7.16
C LEU A 91 -12.21 -6.19 -6.98
#